data_6e4b1e08ea18bc628a00276c18300bba
#
_entry.id   6e4b1e08ea18bc628a00276c18300bba
#
_cell.length_a   1.000
_cell.length_b   1.000
_cell.length_c   1.000
_cell.angle_alpha   90.00
_cell.angle_beta   90.00
_cell.angle_gamma   90.00
#
_symmetry.space_group_name_H-M   'P 1'
#
loop_
_entity.id
_entity.type
_entity.pdbx_description
1 polymer ?
#
loop_
_entity_poly.entity_id
_entity_poly.type
_entity_poly.pdbx_seq_one_letter_code
_entity_poly.pdbx_strand_id
1 'polypeptide(L)'
;MLELLDDVHIVTDAEEMESLYLKAKSTANSDEKAETLKKAFELYQGRLFELGELEMGSWLIPYTIHYNQVFIDITRELLVMLGHSRDYHRVIEYASRALSLEPGIQDAYYWISIAAEATGNSMMKERYDQMAREELPEEEYQKVQHLLEIRTHTTE
;
A
#
# COMPACT_ATOMS: atom_id res chain seq x y z
N MET A 1 17.22 6.34 25.97
CA MET A 1 18.13 5.36 25.34
C MET A 1 17.42 4.27 24.56
N LEU A 2 16.37 3.70 25.10
CA LEU A 2 15.55 2.71 24.40
C LEU A 2 14.83 3.29 23.17
N GLU A 3 14.36 4.53 23.26
CA GLU A 3 13.70 5.24 22.17
C GLU A 3 14.63 5.47 20.98
N LEU A 4 15.89 5.78 21.25
CA LEU A 4 16.89 6.04 20.21
C LEU A 4 17.23 4.76 19.43
N LEU A 5 17.25 3.61 20.11
CA LEU A 5 17.50 2.30 19.49
C LEU A 5 16.32 1.90 18.58
N ASP A 6 15.09 2.15 19.03
CA ASP A 6 13.89 1.89 18.23
C ASP A 6 13.87 2.77 16.97
N ASP A 7 14.26 4.03 17.11
CA ASP A 7 14.34 4.98 15.98
C ASP A 7 15.36 4.52 14.93
N VAL A 8 16.52 4.02 15.36
CA VAL A 8 17.56 3.50 14.48
C VAL A 8 17.04 2.25 13.74
N HIS A 9 16.33 1.37 14.43
CA HIS A 9 15.73 0.18 13.82
C HIS A 9 14.71 0.54 12.74
N ILE A 10 13.87 1.54 12.99
CA ILE A 10 12.83 1.99 12.04
C ILE A 10 13.49 2.54 10.77
N VAL A 11 14.54 3.35 10.89
CA VAL A 11 15.28 3.90 9.75
C VAL A 11 15.96 2.78 8.97
N THR A 12 16.56 1.81 9.66
CA THR A 12 17.20 0.65 9.03
C THR A 12 16.20 -0.21 8.28
N ASP A 13 15.01 -0.44 8.85
CA ASP A 13 13.94 -1.19 8.21
C ASP A 13 13.44 -0.47 6.96
N ALA A 14 13.33 0.85 7.00
CA ALA A 14 12.92 1.66 5.85
C ALA A 14 13.94 1.60 4.71
N GLU A 15 15.24 1.65 5.05
CA GLU A 15 16.31 1.51 4.06
C GLU A 15 16.34 0.12 3.45
N GLU A 16 16.11 -0.92 4.24
CA GLU A 16 16.01 -2.30 3.77
C GLU A 16 14.79 -2.49 2.88
N MET A 17 13.65 -1.89 3.25
CA MET A 17 12.44 -1.88 2.44
C MET A 17 12.72 -1.33 1.04
N GLU A 18 13.38 -0.19 0.96
CA GLU A 18 13.74 0.43 -0.32
C GLU A 18 14.70 -0.44 -1.11
N SER A 19 15.70 -1.02 -0.46
CA SER A 19 16.65 -1.92 -1.09
C SER A 19 15.96 -3.14 -1.71
N LEU A 20 15.01 -3.72 -1.01
CA LEU A 20 14.21 -4.84 -1.51
C LEU A 20 13.32 -4.42 -2.68
N TYR A 21 12.75 -3.23 -2.61
CA TYR A 21 11.95 -2.69 -3.69
C TYR A 21 12.77 -2.53 -4.98
N LEU A 22 13.96 -1.95 -4.86
CA LEU A 22 14.88 -1.80 -5.99
C LEU A 22 15.30 -3.15 -6.57
N LYS A 23 15.54 -4.13 -5.70
CA LYS A 23 15.85 -5.50 -6.11
C LYS A 23 14.67 -6.12 -6.87
N ALA A 24 13.45 -5.92 -6.38
CA ALA A 24 12.24 -6.41 -7.04
C ALA A 24 12.09 -5.83 -8.44
N LYS A 25 12.37 -4.54 -8.61
CA LYS A 25 12.29 -3.87 -9.90
C LYS A 25 13.27 -4.45 -10.93
N SER A 26 14.41 -4.95 -10.50
CA SER A 26 15.42 -5.55 -11.38
C SER A 26 15.25 -7.05 -11.57
N THR A 27 14.28 -7.67 -10.90
CA THR A 27 14.04 -9.11 -10.98
C THR A 27 13.12 -9.45 -12.14
N ALA A 28 13.58 -10.33 -13.04
CA ALA A 28 12.81 -10.75 -14.21
C ALA A 28 11.74 -11.81 -13.88
N ASN A 29 12.00 -12.65 -12.88
CA ASN A 29 11.09 -13.72 -12.47
C ASN A 29 9.95 -13.15 -11.63
N SER A 30 8.69 -13.34 -12.10
CA SER A 30 7.51 -12.79 -11.42
C SER A 30 7.29 -13.34 -10.02
N ASP A 31 7.57 -14.62 -9.78
CA ASP A 31 7.39 -15.23 -8.45
C ASP A 31 8.40 -14.67 -7.46
N GLU A 32 9.64 -14.54 -7.87
CA GLU A 32 10.71 -13.91 -7.06
C GLU A 32 10.40 -12.45 -6.78
N LYS A 33 9.93 -11.74 -7.79
CA LYS A 33 9.54 -10.32 -7.66
C LYS A 33 8.43 -10.18 -6.64
N ALA A 34 7.39 -11.01 -6.71
CA ALA A 34 6.27 -10.97 -5.77
C ALA A 34 6.74 -11.26 -4.34
N GLU A 35 7.58 -12.27 -4.14
CA GLU A 35 8.11 -12.60 -2.81
C GLU A 35 8.98 -11.47 -2.25
N THR A 36 9.78 -10.83 -3.09
CA THR A 36 10.62 -9.70 -2.68
C THR A 36 9.76 -8.50 -2.30
N LEU A 37 8.70 -8.22 -3.07
CA LEU A 37 7.75 -7.14 -2.74
C LEU A 37 7.02 -7.41 -1.43
N LYS A 38 6.64 -8.65 -1.16
CA LYS A 38 5.99 -9.04 0.11
C LYS A 38 6.92 -8.79 1.29
N LYS A 39 8.20 -9.14 1.16
CA LYS A 39 9.20 -8.90 2.21
C LYS A 39 9.38 -7.40 2.45
N ALA A 40 9.45 -6.61 1.38
CA ALA A 40 9.54 -5.16 1.49
C ALA A 40 8.32 -4.57 2.19
N PHE A 41 7.13 -5.03 1.82
CA PHE A 41 5.87 -4.60 2.42
C PHE A 41 5.85 -4.83 3.93
N GLU A 42 6.32 -5.98 4.39
CA GLU A 42 6.33 -6.35 5.81
C GLU A 42 7.21 -5.45 6.68
N LEU A 43 8.19 -4.77 6.09
CA LEU A 43 9.11 -3.91 6.84
C LEU A 43 8.53 -2.54 7.17
N TYR A 44 7.49 -2.10 6.48
CA TYR A 44 6.89 -0.79 6.73
C TYR A 44 5.94 -0.84 7.92
N GLN A 45 6.14 0.04 8.88
CA GLN A 45 5.35 0.07 10.11
C GLN A 45 4.56 1.38 10.31
N GLY A 46 4.71 2.33 9.40
CA GLY A 46 4.03 3.63 9.50
C GLY A 46 4.61 4.58 10.55
N ARG A 47 5.54 4.11 11.37
CA ARG A 47 6.05 4.84 12.53
C ARG A 47 6.98 6.00 12.20
N LEU A 48 7.54 6.03 10.99
CA LEU A 48 8.40 7.14 10.56
C LEU A 48 7.65 8.47 10.58
N PHE A 49 6.37 8.43 10.20
CA PHE A 49 5.52 9.62 10.20
C PHE A 49 5.31 10.13 11.63
N GLU A 50 5.03 9.23 12.56
CA GLU A 50 4.86 9.58 13.99
C GLU A 50 6.13 10.20 14.57
N LEU A 51 7.30 9.66 14.22
CA LEU A 51 8.58 10.21 14.68
C LEU A 51 8.83 11.61 14.12
N GLY A 52 8.43 11.87 12.88
CA GLY A 52 8.58 13.18 12.25
C GLY A 52 7.73 14.26 12.91
N GLU A 53 6.60 13.89 13.51
CA GLU A 53 5.73 14.83 14.24
C GLU A 53 6.19 15.11 15.67
N LEU A 54 6.90 14.17 16.29
CA LEU A 54 7.13 14.22 17.73
C LEU A 54 8.29 15.08 18.22
N GLU A 55 9.48 14.98 17.85
CA GLU A 55 10.57 15.81 18.40
C GLU A 55 11.91 15.66 17.71
N MET A 56 11.99 14.76 16.75
CA MET A 56 13.27 14.43 16.12
C MET A 56 13.73 15.45 15.08
N GLY A 57 12.98 16.53 14.97
CA GLY A 57 13.34 17.65 14.11
C GLY A 57 12.92 17.48 12.66
N SER A 58 12.91 18.62 11.98
CA SER A 58 12.47 18.73 10.58
C SER A 58 13.30 17.91 9.58
N TRP A 59 14.46 17.41 9.98
CA TRP A 59 15.32 16.61 9.10
C TRP A 59 14.74 15.24 8.76
N LEU A 60 13.83 14.71 9.60
CA LEU A 60 13.15 13.44 9.33
C LEU A 60 12.00 13.56 8.33
N ILE A 61 11.47 14.77 8.13
CA ILE A 61 10.32 14.98 7.25
C ILE A 61 10.59 14.50 5.82
N PRO A 62 11.71 14.87 5.16
CA PRO A 62 11.99 14.36 3.82
C PRO A 62 12.11 12.84 3.76
N TYR A 63 12.68 12.21 4.78
CA TYR A 63 12.79 10.76 4.87
C TYR A 63 11.42 10.11 4.99
N THR A 64 10.56 10.67 5.82
CA THR A 64 9.19 10.19 6.03
C THR A 64 8.41 10.21 4.71
N ILE A 65 8.47 11.32 3.99
CA ILE A 65 7.79 11.48 2.71
C ILE A 65 8.33 10.47 1.69
N HIS A 66 9.65 10.34 1.62
CA HIS A 66 10.30 9.43 0.69
C HIS A 66 9.90 7.96 0.93
N TYR A 67 10.02 7.48 2.17
CA TYR A 67 9.72 6.09 2.48
C TYR A 67 8.22 5.78 2.44
N ASN A 68 7.38 6.76 2.75
CA ASN A 68 5.94 6.63 2.56
C ASN A 68 5.63 6.40 1.08
N GLN A 69 6.27 7.17 0.19
CA GLN A 69 6.09 6.99 -1.25
C GLN A 69 6.60 5.63 -1.73
N VAL A 70 7.74 5.17 -1.20
CA VAL A 70 8.28 3.83 -1.52
C VAL A 70 7.25 2.76 -1.12
N PHE A 71 6.66 2.88 0.07
CA PHE A 71 5.64 1.95 0.52
C PHE A 71 4.40 1.95 -0.39
N ILE A 72 3.96 3.12 -0.81
CA ILE A 72 2.83 3.25 -1.75
C ILE A 72 3.16 2.54 -3.07
N ASP A 73 4.36 2.74 -3.58
CA ASP A 73 4.81 2.11 -4.84
C ASP A 73 4.89 0.58 -4.70
N ILE A 74 5.41 0.08 -3.59
CA ILE A 74 5.46 -1.36 -3.27
C ILE A 74 4.04 -1.94 -3.25
N THR A 75 3.13 -1.27 -2.54
CA THR A 75 1.74 -1.70 -2.43
C THR A 75 1.08 -1.77 -3.80
N ARG A 76 1.26 -0.73 -4.61
CA ARG A 76 0.71 -0.67 -5.97
C ARG A 76 1.18 -1.85 -6.81
N GLU A 77 2.49 -2.07 -6.89
CA GLU A 77 3.04 -3.16 -7.70
C GLU A 77 2.62 -4.54 -7.20
N LEU A 78 2.62 -4.73 -5.89
CA LEU A 78 2.20 -5.99 -5.28
C LEU A 78 0.72 -6.29 -5.58
N LEU A 79 -0.16 -5.31 -5.43
CA LEU A 79 -1.58 -5.49 -5.69
C LEU A 79 -1.86 -5.75 -7.17
N VAL A 80 -1.14 -5.10 -8.08
CA VAL A 80 -1.25 -5.36 -9.52
C VAL A 80 -0.90 -6.82 -9.81
N MET A 81 0.21 -7.32 -9.26
CA MET A 81 0.63 -8.72 -9.46
C MET A 81 -0.38 -9.71 -8.91
N LEU A 82 -0.85 -9.48 -7.68
CA LEU A 82 -1.83 -10.35 -7.04
C LEU A 82 -3.18 -10.31 -7.76
N GLY A 83 -3.59 -9.14 -8.22
CA GLY A 83 -4.83 -8.95 -8.96
C GLY A 83 -4.80 -9.65 -10.31
N HIS A 84 -3.69 -9.57 -11.04
CA HIS A 84 -3.52 -10.25 -12.32
C HIS A 84 -3.50 -11.77 -12.16
N SER A 85 -2.99 -12.27 -11.03
CA SER A 85 -3.01 -13.69 -10.69
C SER A 85 -4.38 -14.15 -10.17
N ARG A 86 -5.31 -13.22 -9.99
CA ARG A 86 -6.64 -13.46 -9.40
C ARG A 86 -6.57 -14.03 -7.97
N ASP A 87 -5.51 -13.72 -7.25
CA ASP A 87 -5.36 -14.10 -5.85
C ASP A 87 -6.06 -13.05 -4.96
N TYR A 88 -7.37 -13.03 -5.02
CA TYR A 88 -8.18 -11.99 -4.40
C TYR A 88 -8.14 -12.02 -2.87
N HIS A 89 -7.92 -13.18 -2.27
CA HIS A 89 -7.76 -13.27 -0.82
C HIS A 89 -6.52 -12.51 -0.34
N ARG A 90 -5.43 -12.63 -1.08
CA ARG A 90 -4.19 -11.88 -0.77
C ARG A 90 -4.31 -10.41 -1.13
N VAL A 91 -5.04 -10.08 -2.19
CA VAL A 91 -5.35 -8.67 -2.50
C VAL A 91 -6.05 -8.02 -1.31
N ILE A 92 -7.07 -8.67 -0.76
CA ILE A 92 -7.80 -8.17 0.41
C ILE A 92 -6.86 -8.04 1.61
N GLU A 93 -6.05 -9.05 1.87
CA GLU A 93 -5.11 -9.03 2.99
C GLU A 93 -4.13 -7.86 2.91
N TYR A 94 -3.43 -7.73 1.79
CA TYR A 94 -2.42 -6.67 1.66
C TYR A 94 -3.03 -5.29 1.50
N ALA A 95 -4.13 -5.16 0.76
CA ALA A 95 -4.79 -3.87 0.61
C ALA A 95 -5.36 -3.36 1.94
N SER A 96 -6.00 -4.22 2.72
CA SER A 96 -6.55 -3.83 4.03
C SER A 96 -5.44 -3.44 5.01
N ARG A 97 -4.33 -4.17 5.01
CA ARG A 97 -3.18 -3.84 5.85
C ARG A 97 -2.55 -2.51 5.43
N ALA A 98 -2.40 -2.29 4.13
CA ALA A 98 -1.85 -1.05 3.61
C ALA A 98 -2.72 0.14 4.00
N LEU A 99 -4.05 0.00 3.90
CA LEU A 99 -4.98 1.06 4.24
C LEU A 99 -5.03 1.35 5.74
N SER A 100 -4.73 0.35 6.58
CA SER A 100 -4.62 0.58 8.02
C SER A 100 -3.40 1.42 8.38
N LEU A 101 -2.36 1.36 7.56
CA LEU A 101 -1.13 2.14 7.75
C LEU A 101 -1.19 3.49 7.02
N GLU A 102 -1.72 3.48 5.81
CA GLU A 102 -1.79 4.66 4.93
C GLU A 102 -3.17 4.72 4.27
N PRO A 103 -4.15 5.39 4.89
CA PRO A 103 -5.53 5.41 4.37
C PRO A 103 -5.72 6.16 3.05
N GLY A 104 -4.70 6.84 2.58
CA GLY A 104 -4.76 7.63 1.35
C GLY A 104 -4.30 6.92 0.07
N ILE A 105 -4.10 5.60 0.10
CA ILE A 105 -3.62 4.85 -1.07
C ILE A 105 -4.78 4.52 -2.01
N GLN A 106 -4.90 5.27 -3.11
CA GLN A 106 -5.96 5.09 -4.11
C GLN A 106 -6.00 3.66 -4.68
N ASP A 107 -4.85 3.13 -5.03
CA ASP A 107 -4.74 1.80 -5.65
C ASP A 107 -5.28 0.69 -4.73
N ALA A 108 -5.11 0.86 -3.42
CA ALA A 108 -5.61 -0.12 -2.46
C ALA A 108 -7.15 -0.16 -2.44
N TYR A 109 -7.81 0.98 -2.53
CA TYR A 109 -9.28 1.02 -2.63
C TYR A 109 -9.77 0.40 -3.93
N TYR A 110 -9.09 0.69 -5.04
CA TYR A 110 -9.42 0.11 -6.34
C TYR A 110 -9.36 -1.42 -6.29
N TRP A 111 -8.23 -1.97 -5.84
CA TRP A 111 -8.04 -3.42 -5.82
C TRP A 111 -8.91 -4.14 -4.79
N ILE A 112 -9.13 -3.54 -3.62
CA ILE A 112 -9.99 -4.18 -2.61
C ILE A 112 -11.44 -4.22 -3.05
N SER A 113 -11.90 -3.20 -3.79
CA SER A 113 -13.24 -3.21 -4.39
C SER A 113 -13.40 -4.34 -5.39
N ILE A 114 -12.40 -4.53 -6.27
CA ILE A 114 -12.38 -5.60 -7.25
C ILE A 114 -12.41 -6.96 -6.56
N ALA A 115 -11.55 -7.14 -5.56
CA ALA A 115 -11.44 -8.41 -4.84
C ALA A 115 -12.69 -8.72 -4.03
N ALA A 116 -13.30 -7.73 -3.40
CA ALA A 116 -14.55 -7.90 -2.65
C ALA A 116 -15.68 -8.33 -3.58
N GLU A 117 -15.78 -7.71 -4.75
CA GLU A 117 -16.80 -8.08 -5.76
C GLU A 117 -16.56 -9.50 -6.27
N ALA A 118 -15.32 -9.84 -6.58
CA ALA A 118 -14.96 -11.17 -7.09
C ALA A 118 -15.22 -12.29 -6.08
N THR A 119 -15.11 -11.99 -4.78
CA THR A 119 -15.37 -12.95 -3.70
C THR A 119 -16.80 -12.90 -3.18
N GLY A 120 -17.64 -12.03 -3.75
CA GLY A 120 -19.05 -11.91 -3.37
C GLY A 120 -19.28 -11.22 -2.02
N ASN A 121 -18.31 -10.45 -1.55
CA ASN A 121 -18.41 -9.76 -0.26
C ASN A 121 -18.86 -8.30 -0.44
N SER A 122 -20.18 -8.10 -0.60
CA SER A 122 -20.77 -6.78 -0.82
C SER A 122 -20.61 -5.86 0.39
N MET A 123 -20.63 -6.41 1.60
CA MET A 123 -20.44 -5.61 2.83
C MET A 123 -19.05 -4.98 2.88
N MET A 124 -18.04 -5.74 2.53
CA MET A 124 -16.66 -5.25 2.47
C MET A 124 -16.53 -4.17 1.41
N LYS A 125 -17.12 -4.38 0.24
CA LYS A 125 -17.11 -3.40 -0.85
C LYS A 125 -17.70 -2.06 -0.41
N GLU A 126 -18.85 -2.09 0.23
CA GLU A 126 -19.49 -0.88 0.77
C GLU A 126 -18.67 -0.19 1.84
N ARG A 127 -18.10 -0.97 2.75
CA ARG A 127 -17.28 -0.46 3.85
C ARG A 127 -16.07 0.30 3.33
N TYR A 128 -15.35 -0.28 2.37
CA TYR A 128 -14.15 0.38 1.82
C TYR A 128 -14.49 1.51 0.87
N ASP A 129 -15.64 1.47 0.19
CA ASP A 129 -16.12 2.60 -0.58
C ASP A 129 -16.40 3.80 0.32
N GLN A 130 -17.05 3.57 1.46
CA GLN A 130 -17.32 4.61 2.44
C GLN A 130 -16.00 5.18 3.02
N MET A 131 -15.06 4.30 3.34
CA MET A 131 -13.75 4.71 3.83
C MET A 131 -13.02 5.57 2.79
N ALA A 132 -13.08 5.19 1.52
CA ALA A 132 -12.47 5.94 0.43
C ALA A 132 -13.07 7.35 0.33
N ARG A 133 -14.38 7.48 0.48
CA ARG A 133 -15.06 8.79 0.47
C ARG A 133 -14.57 9.70 1.60
N GLU A 134 -14.32 9.12 2.76
CA GLU A 134 -13.88 9.86 3.94
C GLU A 134 -12.39 10.23 3.87
N GLU A 135 -11.57 9.32 3.37
CA GLU A 135 -10.10 9.45 3.44
C GLU A 135 -9.46 10.08 2.19
N LEU A 136 -10.09 9.93 1.03
CA LEU A 136 -9.54 10.47 -0.21
C LEU A 136 -10.12 11.85 -0.52
N PRO A 137 -9.31 12.77 -1.10
CA PRO A 137 -9.86 13.97 -1.71
C PRO A 137 -10.89 13.60 -2.78
N GLU A 138 -11.91 14.43 -2.96
CA GLU A 138 -13.00 14.18 -3.89
C GLU A 138 -12.51 13.79 -5.30
N GLU A 139 -11.52 14.50 -5.80
CA GLU A 139 -10.94 14.25 -7.11
C GLU A 139 -10.36 12.83 -7.22
N GLU A 140 -9.64 12.40 -6.19
CA GLU A 140 -9.03 11.07 -6.14
C GLU A 140 -10.10 9.97 -6.00
N TYR A 141 -11.13 10.21 -5.19
CA TYR A 141 -12.25 9.30 -5.04
C TYR A 141 -12.96 9.09 -6.38
N GLN A 142 -13.25 10.17 -7.11
CA GLN A 142 -13.89 10.09 -8.42
C GLN A 142 -13.03 9.33 -9.43
N LYS A 143 -11.73 9.50 -9.36
CA LYS A 143 -10.78 8.77 -10.21
C LYS A 143 -10.87 7.26 -10.00
N VAL A 144 -10.94 6.83 -8.74
CA VAL A 144 -11.08 5.41 -8.39
C VAL A 144 -12.42 4.87 -8.93
N GLN A 145 -13.52 5.60 -8.73
CA GLN A 145 -14.84 5.20 -9.21
C GLN A 145 -14.85 5.07 -10.74
N HIS A 146 -14.24 6.01 -11.43
CA HIS A 146 -14.15 5.98 -12.90
C HIS A 146 -13.38 4.74 -13.40
N LEU A 147 -12.28 4.40 -12.76
CA LEU A 147 -11.50 3.20 -13.11
C LEU A 147 -12.30 1.92 -12.87
N LEU A 148 -13.09 1.86 -11.80
CA LEU A 148 -13.95 0.72 -11.50
C LEU A 148 -15.06 0.57 -12.56
N GLU A 149 -15.64 1.67 -12.99
CA GLU A 149 -16.68 1.68 -14.04
C GLU A 149 -16.13 1.18 -15.37
N ILE A 150 -14.95 1.65 -15.79
CA ILE A 150 -14.28 1.22 -17.02
C ILE A 150 -14.06 -0.29 -16.99
N ARG A 151 -13.60 -0.82 -15.86
CA ARG A 151 -13.34 -2.25 -15.71
C ARG A 151 -14.62 -3.07 -15.87
N THR A 152 -15.73 -2.61 -15.29
CA THR A 152 -17.01 -3.30 -15.37
C THR A 152 -17.50 -3.38 -16.83
N HIS A 153 -17.32 -2.32 -17.61
CA HIS A 153 -17.70 -2.29 -19.01
C HIS A 153 -16.76 -3.15 -19.89
N THR A 154 -15.51 -3.29 -19.51
CA THR A 154 -14.53 -4.06 -20.30
C THR A 154 -14.69 -5.57 -20.10
N THR A 155 -15.25 -6.03 -18.96
CA THR A 155 -15.42 -7.44 -18.65
C THR A 155 -16.74 -8.03 -19.19
N GLU A 156 -17.59 -7.20 -19.71
CA GLU A 156 -18.82 -7.62 -20.39
C GLU A 156 -18.56 -7.77 -21.90
#